data_c1b48fedcb6fc6d35ecce55c1225338f
#
_entry.id   c1b48fedcb6fc6d35ecce55c1225338f
#
_cell.length_a   1.000
_cell.length_b   1.000
_cell.length_c   1.000
_cell.angle_alpha   90.00
_cell.angle_beta   90.00
_cell.angle_gamma   90.00
#
_symmetry.space_group_name_H-M   'P 1'
#
loop_
_entity.id
_entity.type
_entity.pdbx_description
1 polymer ?
#
loop_
_entity_poly.entity_id
_entity_poly.type
_entity_poly.pdbx_seq_one_letter_code
_entity_poly.pdbx_strand_id
1 'polypeptide(L)'
;MSSVGFEPDVQQKQHGGITGGFSLKYTCEKYFKTICSIYAEVNYAQVGWKEDILDIDNKPVIITDTKQAMAYSRTINYIQVPVFAHLAWGREERGLNIFVNAGPQFGFYLSDSKDTNFDVKNMPKTDNDRVSPVVAQDTMAIKNKLDYGIALGLGAEYSIPKVGHFLAEARYYYGLGNIYGASKRDYFGKSNYGQIVLKLSYLFDITRTKNVRRK
;
A
#
# COMPACT_ATOMS: atom_id res chain seq x y z
N MET A 1 -2.08 0.24 -5.88
CA MET A 1 -3.08 1.32 -5.79
C MET A 1 -3.29 1.67 -4.33
N SER A 2 -3.43 2.96 -4.00
CA SER A 2 -3.60 3.40 -2.61
C SER A 2 -4.59 4.55 -2.51
N SER A 3 -5.17 4.72 -1.34
CA SER A 3 -6.02 5.83 -0.92
C SER A 3 -5.81 6.11 0.56
N VAL A 4 -6.32 7.23 1.04
CA VAL A 4 -6.26 7.60 2.46
C VAL A 4 -7.68 7.80 2.97
N GLY A 5 -8.05 7.11 4.05
CA GLY A 5 -9.32 7.34 4.73
C GLY A 5 -9.22 8.58 5.59
N PHE A 6 -9.78 9.70 5.15
CA PHE A 6 -9.84 10.93 5.93
C PHE A 6 -11.14 11.03 6.72
N GLU A 7 -11.05 11.69 7.89
CA GLU A 7 -12.21 12.08 8.68
C GLU A 7 -11.98 13.51 9.20
N PRO A 8 -12.68 14.55 8.71
CA PRO A 8 -13.78 14.51 7.73
C PRO A 8 -13.38 13.99 6.36
N ASP A 9 -14.34 13.41 5.63
CA ASP A 9 -14.13 12.74 4.35
C ASP A 9 -13.66 13.71 3.26
N VAL A 10 -12.74 13.22 2.42
CA VAL A 10 -12.23 13.93 1.24
C VAL A 10 -12.45 13.04 0.03
N GLN A 11 -13.11 13.57 -0.99
CA GLN A 11 -13.34 12.82 -2.23
C GLN A 11 -12.03 12.52 -2.94
N GLN A 12 -11.79 11.26 -3.25
CA GLN A 12 -10.52 10.79 -3.78
C GLN A 12 -10.70 9.76 -4.88
N LYS A 13 -9.77 9.77 -5.82
CA LYS A 13 -9.46 8.66 -6.73
C LYS A 13 -8.31 7.84 -6.20
N GLN A 14 -8.24 6.59 -6.61
CA GLN A 14 -7.11 5.73 -6.27
C GLN A 14 -5.81 6.27 -6.87
N HIS A 15 -4.77 6.34 -6.07
CA HIS A 15 -3.43 6.69 -6.49
C HIS A 15 -2.67 5.45 -6.96
N GLY A 16 -2.12 5.50 -8.18
CA GLY A 16 -1.22 4.47 -8.70
C GLY A 16 0.20 4.71 -8.20
N GLY A 17 0.85 3.66 -7.70
CA GLY A 17 2.24 3.71 -7.28
C GLY A 17 2.93 2.38 -7.57
N ILE A 18 4.25 2.38 -7.49
CA ILE A 18 5.08 1.19 -7.65
C ILE A 18 5.60 0.70 -6.30
N THR A 19 5.80 -0.60 -6.19
CA THR A 19 6.47 -1.22 -5.04
C THR A 19 7.43 -2.30 -5.52
N GLY A 20 8.58 -2.41 -4.86
CA GLY A 20 9.57 -3.42 -5.18
C GLY A 20 10.62 -3.53 -4.07
N GLY A 21 11.20 -4.71 -3.92
CA GLY A 21 12.16 -4.96 -2.86
C GLY A 21 12.61 -6.41 -2.80
N PHE A 22 13.05 -6.80 -1.61
CA PHE A 22 13.57 -8.13 -1.33
C PHE A 22 12.65 -8.87 -0.38
N SER A 23 12.59 -10.19 -0.55
CA SER A 23 11.75 -11.09 0.25
C SER A 23 12.56 -12.25 0.80
N LEU A 24 12.24 -12.66 2.02
CA LEU A 24 12.79 -13.82 2.68
C LEU A 24 11.65 -14.71 3.17
N LYS A 25 11.69 -15.99 2.82
CA LYS A 25 10.75 -17.02 3.29
C LYS A 25 11.50 -18.06 4.09
N TYR A 26 11.07 -18.29 5.33
CA TYR A 26 11.59 -19.34 6.19
C TYR A 26 10.48 -20.34 6.50
N THR A 27 10.60 -21.56 5.99
CA THR A 27 9.64 -22.63 6.26
C THR A 27 9.87 -23.19 7.67
N CYS A 28 8.89 -23.01 8.54
CA CYS A 28 8.95 -23.44 9.94
C CYS A 28 8.54 -24.90 10.08
N GLU A 29 7.39 -25.25 9.50
CA GLU A 29 6.79 -26.56 9.68
C GLU A 29 5.93 -26.96 8.49
N LYS A 30 5.82 -28.26 8.29
CA LYS A 30 4.98 -28.87 7.28
C LYS A 30 4.10 -29.93 7.90
N TYR A 31 2.82 -29.76 7.78
CA TYR A 31 1.82 -30.67 8.29
C TYR A 31 0.90 -31.14 7.17
N PHE A 32 1.03 -32.41 6.75
CA PHE A 32 0.36 -32.97 5.57
C PHE A 32 0.60 -32.17 4.30
N LYS A 33 -0.44 -31.45 3.83
CA LYS A 33 -0.40 -30.60 2.63
C LYS A 33 -0.26 -29.11 2.96
N THR A 34 -0.22 -28.76 4.24
CA THR A 34 -0.10 -27.39 4.71
C THR A 34 1.35 -27.07 5.05
N ILE A 35 1.88 -26.02 4.48
CA ILE A 35 3.24 -25.52 4.70
C ILE A 35 3.10 -24.20 5.45
N CYS A 36 3.67 -24.13 6.65
CA CYS A 36 3.72 -22.92 7.46
C CYS A 36 5.10 -22.28 7.37
N SER A 37 5.15 -21.02 6.99
CA SER A 37 6.41 -20.28 6.84
C SER A 37 6.26 -18.86 7.43
N ILE A 38 7.38 -18.28 7.83
CA ILE A 38 7.50 -16.85 8.06
C ILE A 38 7.95 -16.21 6.75
N TYR A 39 7.25 -15.19 6.30
CA TYR A 39 7.56 -14.46 5.08
C TYR A 39 7.74 -12.98 5.40
N ALA A 40 8.95 -12.48 5.27
CA ALA A 40 9.30 -11.10 5.55
C ALA A 40 9.82 -10.42 4.28
N GLU A 41 9.56 -9.13 4.18
CA GLU A 41 9.99 -8.33 3.03
C GLU A 41 10.55 -6.99 3.49
N VAL A 42 11.37 -6.40 2.62
CA VAL A 42 11.77 -5.00 2.69
C VAL A 42 11.53 -4.39 1.31
N ASN A 43 10.53 -3.53 1.22
CA ASN A 43 10.07 -2.96 -0.03
C ASN A 43 10.19 -1.42 0.00
N TYR A 44 10.68 -0.84 -1.08
CA TYR A 44 10.37 0.54 -1.42
C TYR A 44 8.96 0.60 -1.98
N ALA A 45 8.14 1.52 -1.51
CA ALA A 45 6.76 1.65 -1.93
C ALA A 45 6.36 3.12 -2.10
N GLN A 46 5.66 3.41 -3.18
CA GLN A 46 5.01 4.68 -3.43
C GLN A 46 3.53 4.52 -3.12
N VAL A 47 3.07 5.28 -2.13
CA VAL A 47 1.67 5.33 -1.71
C VAL A 47 1.19 6.77 -1.71
N GLY A 48 -0.11 7.00 -1.71
CA GLY A 48 -0.61 8.35 -1.68
C GLY A 48 -2.10 8.41 -1.99
N TRP A 49 -2.55 9.60 -2.35
CA TRP A 49 -3.91 9.82 -2.79
C TRP A 49 -3.95 10.82 -3.95
N LYS A 50 -5.02 10.73 -4.71
CA LYS A 50 -5.37 11.68 -5.75
C LYS A 50 -6.73 12.25 -5.40
N GLU A 51 -6.81 13.57 -5.25
CA GLU A 51 -8.06 14.21 -4.92
C GLU A 51 -8.98 14.32 -6.13
N ASP A 52 -10.27 14.12 -5.91
CA ASP A 52 -11.31 14.33 -6.92
C ASP A 52 -12.00 15.65 -6.62
N ILE A 53 -11.51 16.75 -7.25
CA ILE A 53 -11.96 18.11 -6.99
C ILE A 53 -13.21 18.37 -7.86
N LEU A 54 -14.37 18.25 -7.23
CA LEU A 54 -15.68 18.32 -7.90
C LEU A 54 -16.52 19.50 -7.38
N ASP A 55 -17.44 19.94 -8.22
CA ASP A 55 -18.53 20.85 -7.87
C ASP A 55 -19.76 20.11 -7.34
N ILE A 56 -20.83 20.83 -7.04
CA ILE A 56 -22.09 20.30 -6.51
C ILE A 56 -22.79 19.34 -7.49
N ASP A 57 -22.53 19.49 -8.77
CA ASP A 57 -23.06 18.63 -9.85
C ASP A 57 -22.18 17.40 -10.15
N ASN A 58 -21.16 17.15 -9.31
CA ASN A 58 -20.12 16.11 -9.54
C ASN A 58 -19.31 16.32 -10.83
N LYS A 59 -19.18 17.56 -11.30
CA LYS A 59 -18.33 17.90 -12.43
C LYS A 59 -16.96 18.40 -11.94
N PRO A 60 -15.88 18.19 -12.72
CA PRO A 60 -14.57 18.75 -12.35
C PRO A 60 -14.61 20.26 -12.22
N VAL A 61 -13.95 20.79 -11.19
CA VAL A 61 -13.76 22.23 -11.03
C VAL A 61 -12.74 22.72 -12.04
N ILE A 62 -13.12 23.72 -12.84
CA ILE A 62 -12.31 24.24 -13.95
C ILE A 62 -11.66 25.57 -13.55
N ILE A 63 -10.35 25.68 -13.76
CA ILE A 63 -9.59 26.93 -13.58
C ILE A 63 -9.93 27.86 -14.74
N THR A 64 -10.41 29.08 -14.43
CA THR A 64 -10.90 30.04 -15.42
C THR A 64 -9.84 30.42 -16.45
N ASP A 65 -8.60 30.64 -16.01
CA ASP A 65 -7.52 31.13 -16.86
C ASP A 65 -6.97 30.07 -17.81
N THR A 66 -6.80 28.85 -17.33
CA THR A 66 -6.19 27.73 -18.10
C THR A 66 -7.22 26.82 -18.76
N LYS A 67 -8.50 26.91 -18.36
CA LYS A 67 -9.59 26.03 -18.77
C LYS A 67 -9.30 24.53 -18.48
N GLN A 68 -8.42 24.26 -17.54
CA GLN A 68 -8.08 22.90 -17.10
C GLN A 68 -8.80 22.56 -15.80
N ALA A 69 -9.12 21.26 -15.64
CA ALA A 69 -9.65 20.78 -14.38
C ALA A 69 -8.59 20.89 -13.27
N MET A 70 -9.01 21.35 -12.10
CA MET A 70 -8.15 21.34 -10.91
C MET A 70 -7.72 19.91 -10.59
N ALA A 71 -6.43 19.70 -10.37
CA ALA A 71 -5.87 18.38 -10.05
C ALA A 71 -4.85 18.51 -8.91
N TYR A 72 -4.98 17.61 -7.94
CA TYR A 72 -4.04 17.46 -6.84
C TYR A 72 -3.75 15.98 -6.61
N SER A 73 -2.48 15.65 -6.52
CA SER A 73 -2.05 14.34 -6.04
C SER A 73 -0.86 14.45 -5.10
N ARG A 74 -0.79 13.56 -4.13
CA ARG A 74 0.33 13.46 -3.23
C ARG A 74 0.86 12.05 -3.22
N THR A 75 2.14 11.92 -3.50
CA THR A 75 2.88 10.66 -3.46
C THR A 75 3.82 10.68 -2.28
N ILE A 76 3.78 9.62 -1.48
CA ILE A 76 4.63 9.44 -0.32
C ILE A 76 5.43 8.17 -0.51
N ASN A 77 6.73 8.27 -0.30
CA ASN A 77 7.68 7.19 -0.45
C ASN A 77 7.98 6.59 0.92
N TYR A 78 7.85 5.26 1.03
CA TYR A 78 8.12 4.49 2.24
C TYR A 78 9.09 3.35 1.99
N ILE A 79 9.83 2.99 3.04
CA ILE A 79 10.34 1.63 3.18
C ILE A 79 9.29 0.85 3.98
N GLN A 80 8.71 -0.16 3.36
CA GLN A 80 7.70 -1.03 3.99
C GLN A 80 8.33 -2.36 4.38
N VAL A 81 8.07 -2.79 5.62
CA VAL A 81 8.57 -4.04 6.18
C VAL A 81 7.38 -4.86 6.68
N PRO A 82 6.74 -5.63 5.80
CA PRO A 82 5.74 -6.60 6.21
C PRO A 82 6.40 -7.87 6.75
N VAL A 83 5.78 -8.46 7.77
CA VAL A 83 6.14 -9.76 8.35
C VAL A 83 4.88 -10.61 8.43
N PHE A 84 4.84 -11.71 7.69
CA PHE A 84 3.65 -12.53 7.55
C PHE A 84 3.81 -13.93 8.10
N ALA A 85 2.73 -14.45 8.66
CA ALA A 85 2.46 -15.87 8.65
C ALA A 85 2.02 -16.25 7.23
N HIS A 86 2.80 -17.11 6.57
CA HIS A 86 2.55 -17.59 5.22
C HIS A 86 2.09 -19.04 5.31
N LEU A 87 0.86 -19.30 4.92
CA LEU A 87 0.25 -20.60 4.88
C LEU A 87 0.01 -21.00 3.44
N ALA A 88 0.67 -22.08 2.99
CA ALA A 88 0.53 -22.59 1.64
C ALA A 88 -0.01 -24.02 1.64
N TRP A 89 -0.83 -24.31 0.66
CA TRP A 89 -1.41 -25.66 0.46
C TRP A 89 -0.95 -26.22 -0.88
N GLY A 90 -0.30 -27.38 -0.81
CA GLY A 90 0.20 -28.08 -1.99
C GLY A 90 1.48 -28.85 -1.73
N ARG A 91 2.44 -28.78 -2.67
CA ARG A 91 3.73 -29.47 -2.60
C ARG A 91 4.86 -28.45 -2.55
N GLU A 92 5.73 -28.56 -1.56
CA GLU A 92 6.81 -27.61 -1.32
C GLU A 92 7.79 -27.48 -2.50
N GLU A 93 8.23 -28.61 -3.05
CA GLU A 93 9.34 -28.62 -3.99
C GLU A 93 8.92 -28.55 -5.46
N ARG A 94 7.63 -28.75 -5.77
CA ARG A 94 7.20 -28.71 -7.18
C ARG A 94 5.70 -28.56 -7.35
N GLY A 95 5.34 -27.81 -8.40
CA GLY A 95 3.95 -27.62 -8.81
C GLY A 95 3.32 -26.37 -8.21
N LEU A 96 2.02 -26.28 -8.33
CA LEU A 96 1.23 -25.13 -7.91
C LEU A 96 0.80 -25.27 -6.46
N ASN A 97 1.01 -24.24 -5.67
CA ASN A 97 0.50 -24.07 -4.33
C ASN A 97 -0.37 -22.80 -4.28
N ILE A 98 -1.42 -22.82 -3.51
CA ILE A 98 -2.19 -21.62 -3.17
C ILE A 98 -1.76 -21.21 -1.76
N PHE A 99 -1.62 -19.92 -1.53
CA PHE A 99 -1.20 -19.43 -0.22
C PHE A 99 -2.00 -18.23 0.27
N VAL A 100 -1.96 -18.06 1.59
CA VAL A 100 -2.46 -16.89 2.31
C VAL A 100 -1.32 -16.30 3.13
N ASN A 101 -1.19 -14.99 3.06
CA ASN A 101 -0.30 -14.19 3.90
C ASN A 101 -1.13 -13.33 4.84
N ALA A 102 -0.79 -13.32 6.13
CA ALA A 102 -1.43 -12.43 7.09
C ALA A 102 -0.41 -11.97 8.12
N GLY A 103 -0.40 -10.68 8.44
CA GLY A 103 0.51 -10.17 9.47
C GLY A 103 0.62 -8.65 9.51
N PRO A 104 1.45 -8.14 10.42
CA PRO A 104 1.74 -6.72 10.52
C PRO A 104 2.61 -6.22 9.37
N GLN A 105 2.41 -4.96 9.02
CA GLN A 105 3.27 -4.23 8.09
C GLN A 105 3.63 -2.88 8.71
N PHE A 106 4.91 -2.55 8.66
CA PHE A 106 5.45 -1.28 9.12
C PHE A 106 5.95 -0.48 7.92
N GLY A 107 5.73 0.83 7.94
CA GLY A 107 6.16 1.76 6.91
C GLY A 107 7.00 2.88 7.50
N PHE A 108 8.21 3.09 7.00
CA PHE A 108 9.10 4.17 7.39
C PHE A 108 9.10 5.24 6.30
N TYR A 109 8.67 6.44 6.65
CA TYR A 109 8.63 7.58 5.74
C TYR A 109 10.02 7.97 5.24
N LEU A 110 10.15 8.17 3.94
CA LEU A 110 11.37 8.67 3.31
C LEU A 110 11.19 10.10 2.81
N SER A 111 10.20 10.32 1.96
CA SER A 111 9.93 11.61 1.33
C SER A 111 8.51 11.66 0.82
N ASP A 112 8.02 12.87 0.53
CA ASP A 112 6.78 13.06 -0.18
C ASP A 112 6.92 14.10 -1.29
N SER A 113 6.10 13.98 -2.31
CA SER A 113 5.97 14.94 -3.39
C SER A 113 4.51 15.27 -3.65
N LYS A 114 4.25 16.51 -4.03
CA LYS A 114 2.94 17.04 -4.39
C LYS A 114 2.96 17.37 -5.87
N ASP A 115 1.95 16.93 -6.58
CA ASP A 115 1.71 17.27 -7.97
C ASP A 115 0.36 17.97 -8.07
N THR A 116 0.38 19.24 -8.50
CA THR A 116 -0.78 20.11 -8.56
C THR A 116 -0.63 21.10 -9.71
N ASN A 117 -1.73 21.42 -10.37
CA ASN A 117 -1.77 22.43 -11.43
C ASN A 117 -2.25 23.81 -10.96
N PHE A 118 -2.32 24.02 -9.64
CA PHE A 118 -2.72 25.30 -9.03
C PHE A 118 -1.89 25.59 -7.78
N ASP A 119 -1.82 26.86 -7.40
CA ASP A 119 -1.17 27.25 -6.15
C ASP A 119 -2.17 27.18 -4.99
N VAL A 120 -1.90 26.28 -4.04
CA VAL A 120 -2.75 26.06 -2.86
C VAL A 120 -2.79 27.31 -1.94
N LYS A 121 -1.73 28.13 -1.96
CA LYS A 121 -1.67 29.37 -1.16
C LYS A 121 -2.38 30.54 -1.84
N ASN A 122 -2.46 30.51 -3.17
CA ASN A 122 -3.06 31.55 -3.97
C ASN A 122 -4.04 30.90 -4.96
N MET A 123 -5.21 30.52 -4.42
CA MET A 123 -6.21 29.77 -5.18
C MET A 123 -6.64 30.53 -6.43
N PRO A 124 -6.57 29.91 -7.61
CA PRO A 124 -7.00 30.53 -8.86
C PRO A 124 -8.52 30.73 -8.88
N LYS A 125 -8.98 31.65 -9.74
CA LYS A 125 -10.41 31.76 -10.02
C LYS A 125 -10.89 30.52 -10.77
N THR A 126 -12.09 30.06 -10.41
CA THR A 126 -12.70 28.88 -10.99
C THR A 126 -14.03 29.24 -11.64
N ASP A 127 -14.42 28.52 -12.69
CA ASP A 127 -15.69 28.70 -13.39
C ASP A 127 -16.89 28.17 -12.57
N ASN A 128 -16.61 27.22 -11.68
CA ASN A 128 -17.58 26.56 -10.80
C ASN A 128 -16.98 26.40 -9.40
N ASP A 129 -17.84 26.37 -8.39
CA ASP A 129 -17.41 26.31 -6.99
C ASP A 129 -17.10 24.88 -6.55
N ARG A 130 -16.01 24.70 -5.83
CA ARG A 130 -15.61 23.43 -5.21
C ARG A 130 -16.56 23.08 -4.07
N VAL A 131 -17.10 21.84 -4.07
CA VAL A 131 -18.00 21.34 -2.99
C VAL A 131 -17.29 21.29 -1.65
N SER A 132 -16.05 20.81 -1.63
CA SER A 132 -15.26 20.75 -0.40
C SER A 132 -14.25 21.90 -0.39
N PRO A 133 -14.46 22.91 0.44
CA PRO A 133 -13.50 24.01 0.61
C PRO A 133 -12.26 23.57 1.42
N VAL A 134 -12.24 22.31 1.89
CA VAL A 134 -11.17 21.79 2.71
C VAL A 134 -9.93 21.56 1.87
N VAL A 135 -8.85 22.25 2.20
CA VAL A 135 -7.53 22.14 1.57
C VAL A 135 -6.44 21.77 2.59
N ALA A 136 -6.85 21.36 3.79
CA ALA A 136 -5.90 21.04 4.85
C ALA A 136 -4.96 19.90 4.45
N GLN A 137 -5.48 18.84 3.78
CA GLN A 137 -4.69 17.74 3.27
C GLN A 137 -3.63 18.13 2.24
N ASP A 138 -3.85 19.26 1.54
CA ASP A 138 -2.96 19.76 0.50
C ASP A 138 -1.79 20.54 1.11
N THR A 139 -2.03 21.24 2.22
CA THR A 139 -1.06 22.12 2.88
C THR A 139 -0.29 21.46 4.01
N MET A 140 -0.91 20.49 4.72
CA MET A 140 -0.31 19.86 5.90
C MET A 140 0.94 19.05 5.57
N ALA A 141 1.95 19.15 6.43
CA ALA A 141 3.12 18.28 6.39
C ALA A 141 2.81 16.92 6.99
N ILE A 142 3.47 15.87 6.50
CA ILE A 142 3.42 14.54 7.11
C ILE A 142 4.01 14.62 8.53
N LYS A 143 3.19 14.37 9.54
CA LYS A 143 3.58 14.47 10.94
C LYS A 143 4.14 13.16 11.47
N ASN A 144 3.48 12.06 11.17
CA ASN A 144 3.89 10.73 11.60
C ASN A 144 4.73 10.07 10.50
N LYS A 145 5.99 9.81 10.84
CA LYS A 145 6.95 9.18 9.92
C LYS A 145 6.92 7.65 9.98
N LEU A 146 6.21 7.08 10.94
CA LEU A 146 5.98 5.65 11.09
C LEU A 146 4.53 5.34 10.76
N ASP A 147 4.32 4.53 9.76
CA ASP A 147 3.03 3.91 9.44
C ASP A 147 3.05 2.45 9.92
N TYR A 148 1.93 1.96 10.41
CA TYR A 148 1.78 0.58 10.82
C TYR A 148 0.35 0.12 10.60
N GLY A 149 0.20 -1.16 10.33
CA GLY A 149 -1.11 -1.73 10.07
C GLY A 149 -1.06 -3.23 9.86
N ILE A 150 -2.14 -3.75 9.31
CA ILE A 150 -2.32 -5.17 9.04
C ILE A 150 -2.44 -5.36 7.53
N ALA A 151 -1.74 -6.36 7.03
CA ALA A 151 -1.85 -6.76 5.63
C ALA A 151 -2.31 -8.20 5.51
N LEU A 152 -3.18 -8.44 4.53
CA LEU A 152 -3.69 -9.74 4.15
C LEU A 152 -3.45 -9.95 2.65
N GLY A 153 -2.86 -11.08 2.28
CA GLY A 153 -2.57 -11.44 0.90
C GLY A 153 -3.09 -12.82 0.54
N LEU A 154 -3.49 -12.96 -0.71
CA LEU A 154 -3.84 -14.23 -1.33
C LEU A 154 -3.00 -14.40 -2.58
N GLY A 155 -2.51 -15.61 -2.85
CA GLY A 155 -1.69 -15.81 -4.01
C GLY A 155 -1.50 -17.26 -4.41
N ALA A 156 -0.75 -17.42 -5.49
CA ALA A 156 -0.32 -18.70 -6.00
C ALA A 156 1.22 -18.72 -6.10
N GLU A 157 1.80 -19.83 -5.71
CA GLU A 157 3.23 -20.11 -5.81
C GLU A 157 3.46 -21.30 -6.73
N TYR A 158 4.29 -21.11 -7.73
CA TYR A 158 4.71 -22.21 -8.62
C TYR A 158 6.16 -22.54 -8.37
N SER A 159 6.39 -23.75 -7.85
CA SER A 159 7.70 -24.24 -7.46
C SER A 159 8.30 -25.14 -8.55
N ILE A 160 9.52 -24.81 -9.00
CA ILE A 160 10.29 -25.58 -9.97
C ILE A 160 11.53 -26.13 -9.28
N PRO A 161 11.71 -27.46 -9.22
CA PRO A 161 12.87 -28.07 -8.58
C PRO A 161 14.18 -27.53 -9.14
N LYS A 162 15.11 -27.14 -8.27
CA LYS A 162 16.45 -26.60 -8.59
C LYS A 162 16.44 -25.20 -9.25
N VAL A 163 15.29 -24.63 -9.57
CA VAL A 163 15.17 -23.29 -10.12
C VAL A 163 14.76 -22.32 -9.03
N GLY A 164 13.63 -22.58 -8.36
CA GLY A 164 13.09 -21.69 -7.31
C GLY A 164 11.57 -21.61 -7.39
N HIS A 165 11.04 -20.55 -6.79
CA HIS A 165 9.61 -20.34 -6.60
C HIS A 165 9.16 -19.03 -7.21
N PHE A 166 8.14 -19.06 -8.04
CA PHE A 166 7.48 -17.89 -8.61
C PHE A 166 6.16 -17.67 -7.86
N LEU A 167 6.01 -16.49 -7.28
CA LEU A 167 4.82 -16.12 -6.50
C LEU A 167 4.08 -15.01 -7.20
N ALA A 168 2.77 -15.15 -7.32
CA ALA A 168 1.85 -14.07 -7.70
C ALA A 168 0.89 -13.82 -6.54
N GLU A 169 0.80 -12.60 -6.05
CA GLU A 169 0.06 -12.22 -4.86
C GLU A 169 -0.79 -10.98 -5.11
N ALA A 170 -2.03 -11.00 -4.63
CA ALA A 170 -2.86 -9.83 -4.42
C ALA A 170 -2.96 -9.56 -2.92
N ARG A 171 -2.55 -8.38 -2.48
CA ARG A 171 -2.46 -7.99 -1.07
C ARG A 171 -3.29 -6.75 -0.80
N TYR A 172 -4.00 -6.76 0.30
CA TYR A 172 -4.65 -5.60 0.88
C TYR A 172 -3.95 -5.21 2.19
N TYR A 173 -3.62 -3.93 2.34
CA TYR A 173 -3.08 -3.35 3.55
C TYR A 173 -4.07 -2.33 4.13
N TYR A 174 -4.31 -2.43 5.42
CA TYR A 174 -5.09 -1.48 6.20
C TYR A 174 -4.19 -0.82 7.25
N GLY A 175 -3.91 0.46 7.07
CA GLY A 175 -3.14 1.26 8.00
C GLY A 175 -3.95 1.58 9.26
N LEU A 176 -3.32 1.41 10.41
CA LEU A 176 -3.87 1.77 11.74
C LEU A 176 -3.30 3.11 12.21
N GLY A 177 -2.16 3.53 11.66
CA GLY A 177 -1.54 4.81 11.92
C GLY A 177 -2.19 5.95 11.15
N ASN A 178 -2.18 7.15 11.72
CA ASN A 178 -2.58 8.37 11.02
C ASN A 178 -1.37 9.06 10.41
N ILE A 179 -1.50 9.58 9.19
CA ILE A 179 -0.45 10.32 8.47
C ILE A 179 -0.20 11.67 9.14
N TYR A 180 -1.28 12.34 9.46
CA TYR A 180 -1.30 13.60 10.20
C TYR A 180 -1.41 13.37 11.70
N GLY A 181 -1.48 14.08 12.59
CA GLY A 181 -1.67 13.72 14.00
C GLY A 181 -3.08 13.19 14.28
N ALA A 182 -3.26 12.65 15.48
CA ALA A 182 -4.54 12.11 15.96
C ALA A 182 -5.03 12.89 17.20
N SER A 183 -4.50 14.08 17.47
CA SER A 183 -4.94 14.90 18.60
C SER A 183 -6.24 15.63 18.27
N LYS A 184 -7.03 15.99 19.30
CA LYS A 184 -8.25 16.81 19.13
C LYS A 184 -7.99 18.19 18.48
N ARG A 185 -6.73 18.59 18.34
CA ARG A 185 -6.32 19.86 17.71
C ARG A 185 -5.96 19.69 16.23
N ASP A 186 -5.80 18.45 15.77
CA ASP A 186 -5.51 18.18 14.37
C ASP A 186 -6.80 18.28 13.55
N TYR A 187 -6.69 18.74 12.32
CA TYR A 187 -7.84 18.92 11.43
C TYR A 187 -8.54 17.57 11.13
N PHE A 188 -7.73 16.53 10.88
CA PHE A 188 -8.22 15.18 10.64
C PHE A 188 -8.16 14.34 11.91
N GLY A 189 -9.30 13.80 12.33
CA GLY A 189 -9.37 12.79 13.38
C GLY A 189 -8.84 11.44 12.89
N LYS A 190 -8.98 11.18 11.58
CA LYS A 190 -8.49 9.98 10.91
C LYS A 190 -7.81 10.32 9.60
N SER A 191 -6.68 9.68 9.32
CA SER A 191 -5.95 9.80 8.07
C SER A 191 -5.06 8.56 7.87
N ASN A 192 -5.68 7.41 7.60
CA ASN A 192 -5.01 6.12 7.49
C ASN A 192 -5.00 5.59 6.06
N TYR A 193 -3.96 4.82 5.72
CA TYR A 193 -3.82 4.24 4.39
C TYR A 193 -4.70 3.01 4.17
N GLY A 194 -5.26 2.92 2.94
CA GLY A 194 -5.69 1.67 2.34
C GLY A 194 -4.85 1.41 1.09
N GLN A 195 -4.27 0.23 0.95
CA GLN A 195 -3.42 -0.10 -0.20
C GLN A 195 -3.78 -1.46 -0.76
N ILE A 196 -3.92 -1.54 -2.09
CA ILE A 196 -4.04 -2.79 -2.85
C ILE A 196 -2.76 -2.95 -3.69
N VAL A 197 -2.08 -4.07 -3.52
CA VAL A 197 -0.83 -4.39 -4.23
C VAL A 197 -1.00 -5.67 -5.01
N LEU A 198 -0.66 -5.63 -6.30
CA LEU A 198 -0.45 -6.82 -7.12
C LEU A 198 1.05 -7.02 -7.24
N LYS A 199 1.54 -8.18 -6.86
CA LYS A 199 2.97 -8.47 -6.74
C LYS A 199 3.35 -9.75 -7.43
N LEU A 200 4.49 -9.71 -8.11
CA LEU A 200 5.19 -10.88 -8.60
C LEU A 200 6.53 -10.98 -7.87
N SER A 201 6.87 -12.17 -7.40
CA SER A 201 8.12 -12.42 -6.69
C SER A 201 8.79 -13.68 -7.20
N TYR A 202 10.12 -13.67 -7.15
CA TYR A 202 10.93 -14.83 -7.38
C TYR A 202 11.78 -15.11 -6.14
N LEU A 203 11.72 -16.35 -5.64
CA LEU A 203 12.50 -16.83 -4.51
C LEU A 203 13.40 -17.97 -4.96
N PHE A 204 14.65 -17.91 -4.58
CA PHE A 204 15.60 -19.02 -4.78
C PHE A 204 15.96 -19.65 -3.44
N ASP A 205 16.22 -20.97 -3.45
CA ASP A 205 16.58 -21.71 -2.25
C ASP A 205 18.03 -21.40 -1.84
N ILE A 206 18.20 -20.79 -0.67
CA ILE A 206 19.54 -20.56 -0.07
C ILE A 206 19.97 -21.80 0.71
N THR A 207 19.05 -22.39 1.49
CA THR A 207 19.30 -23.57 2.28
C THR A 207 18.19 -24.60 2.07
N ARG A 208 18.56 -25.84 1.85
CA ARG A 208 17.60 -26.95 1.81
C ARG A 208 17.69 -27.72 3.12
N THR A 209 16.62 -27.67 3.90
CA THR A 209 16.49 -28.54 5.06
C THR A 209 16.30 -29.98 4.58
N LYS A 210 17.29 -30.84 4.79
CA LYS A 210 17.11 -32.27 4.59
C LYS A 210 16.09 -32.73 5.62
N ASN A 211 14.85 -32.99 5.19
CA ASN A 211 13.88 -33.69 6.03
C ASN A 211 14.47 -35.04 6.42
N VAL A 212 14.93 -35.16 7.66
CA VAL A 212 15.26 -36.46 8.25
C VAL A 212 13.93 -37.21 8.36
N ARG A 213 13.68 -38.13 7.42
CA ARG A 213 12.60 -39.10 7.57
C ARG A 213 12.87 -39.82 8.87
N ARG A 214 12.17 -39.47 9.94
CA ARG A 214 12.01 -40.34 11.08
C ARG A 214 11.21 -41.56 10.58
N LYS A 215 11.90 -42.71 10.53
CA LYS A 215 11.28 -44.00 10.33
C LYS A 215 10.36 -44.33 11.50
#